data_76301f884a35828e58548b4617add22b
#
_entry.id   76301f884a35828e58548b4617add22b
#
_cell.length_a   1.000
_cell.length_b   1.000
_cell.length_c   1.000
_cell.angle_alpha   90.00
_cell.angle_beta   90.00
_cell.angle_gamma   90.00
#
_symmetry.space_group_name_H-M   'P 1'
#
loop_
_entity.id
_entity.type
_entity.pdbx_description
1 polymer ?
#
loop_
_entity_poly.entity_id
_entity_poly.type
_entity_poly.pdbx_seq_one_letter_code
_entity_poly.pdbx_strand_id
1 'polypeptide(L)'
;MNTEKPLFFDTSDGQNLRINTISTYLKRHFGRKIVKLSIDGGFTCPNRDGSRGTGGCAFCSSAGSGEMAAGTGEIYLDLESQINLIRGKWPQAGYIAYFQSHTNTYAPVEFLRKKFEAALRHPDVIGIAIATRPDCLPDDVLDYLAELNSRTFMWVELGLQTIHPATQQTMNLCYTTEDYDMAAERLMSRGIRVVTHLILGLPGETEKDMMASVSHVCSRHVFGMKLHMFNLVKGSPLAVTCSDYVSFETMDEYIDLVIKAIEIIPPDITLHRISGDAPRPILIAPEWSYMKRTLLNSIHKTMKDRNTWQGRLT
;
A
#
# COMPACT_ATOMS: atom_id res chain seq x y z
N MET A 1 22.20 16.46 6.57
CA MET A 1 22.44 15.02 6.29
C MET A 1 22.58 14.31 7.62
N ASN A 2 21.69 13.39 7.91
CA ASN A 2 21.80 12.60 9.14
C ASN A 2 22.91 11.56 8.98
N THR A 3 23.95 11.64 9.80
CA THR A 3 25.09 10.71 9.78
C THR A 3 24.89 9.51 10.69
N GLU A 4 23.90 9.57 11.58
CA GLU A 4 23.52 8.45 12.43
C GLU A 4 22.71 7.42 11.64
N LYS A 5 23.21 6.18 11.65
CA LYS A 5 22.49 5.06 11.04
C LYS A 5 21.31 4.66 11.92
N PRO A 6 20.11 4.49 11.34
CA PRO A 6 18.94 4.11 12.11
C PRO A 6 19.07 2.70 12.71
N LEU A 7 18.32 2.42 13.78
CA LEU A 7 18.36 1.15 14.52
C LEU A 7 18.12 -0.10 13.66
N PHE A 8 17.40 0.01 12.54
CA PHE A 8 17.19 -1.13 11.64
C PHE A 8 18.40 -1.39 10.72
N PHE A 9 19.38 -0.49 10.67
CA PHE A 9 20.56 -0.65 9.82
C PHE A 9 21.47 -1.78 10.29
N ASP A 10 21.62 -1.91 11.61
CA ASP A 10 22.39 -2.99 12.24
C ASP A 10 21.44 -3.99 12.89
N THR A 11 21.26 -5.13 12.26
CA THR A 11 20.53 -6.23 12.85
C THR A 11 21.49 -7.24 13.46
N SER A 12 21.11 -7.82 14.59
CA SER A 12 21.88 -8.86 15.29
C SER A 12 22.12 -10.12 14.44
N ASP A 13 21.40 -10.27 13.33
CA ASP A 13 21.55 -11.35 12.35
C ASP A 13 22.50 -10.99 11.18
N GLY A 14 23.22 -9.87 11.27
CA GLY A 14 24.19 -9.41 10.28
C GLY A 14 23.62 -8.89 8.98
N GLN A 15 22.31 -8.70 8.88
CA GLN A 15 21.66 -8.09 7.73
C GLN A 15 21.70 -6.56 7.88
N ASN A 16 22.56 -5.90 7.12
CA ASN A 16 22.56 -4.44 6.98
C ASN A 16 21.32 -3.99 6.24
N LEU A 17 20.24 -3.77 6.98
CA LEU A 17 18.98 -3.29 6.43
C LEU A 17 19.04 -1.77 6.24
N ARG A 18 18.97 -1.34 5.00
CA ARG A 18 19.00 0.09 4.63
C ARG A 18 17.61 0.72 4.55
N ILE A 19 16.58 -0.11 4.74
CA ILE A 19 15.17 0.25 4.62
C ILE A 19 14.39 -0.38 5.77
N ASN A 20 13.56 0.40 6.45
CA ASN A 20 12.61 -0.09 7.45
C ASN A 20 11.38 -0.70 6.77
N THR A 21 11.48 -1.96 6.35
CA THR A 21 10.34 -2.62 5.69
C THR A 21 9.30 -3.11 6.70
N ILE A 22 8.03 -3.12 6.33
CA ILE A 22 6.96 -3.70 7.15
C ILE A 22 7.26 -5.17 7.54
N SER A 23 7.90 -5.94 6.67
CA SER A 23 8.28 -7.33 6.98
C SER A 23 9.27 -7.42 8.14
N THR A 24 10.25 -6.52 8.18
CA THR A 24 11.22 -6.42 9.27
C THR A 24 10.56 -5.95 10.55
N TYR A 25 9.73 -4.91 10.47
CA TYR A 25 8.97 -4.39 11.60
C TYR A 25 8.11 -5.49 12.23
N LEU A 26 7.29 -6.20 11.44
CA LEU A 26 6.42 -7.26 11.94
C LEU A 26 7.20 -8.43 12.53
N LYS A 27 8.33 -8.83 11.90
CA LYS A 27 9.19 -9.89 12.46
C LYS A 27 9.74 -9.53 13.83
N ARG A 28 10.16 -8.27 14.02
CA ARG A 28 10.65 -7.77 15.34
C ARG A 28 9.51 -7.69 16.36
N HIS A 29 8.36 -7.17 15.95
CA HIS A 29 7.20 -6.97 16.82
C HIS A 29 6.59 -8.29 17.33
N PHE A 30 6.49 -9.30 16.47
CA PHE A 30 5.86 -10.59 16.79
C PHE A 30 6.86 -11.74 17.04
N GLY A 31 8.16 -11.50 16.91
CA GLY A 31 9.19 -12.52 17.10
C GLY A 31 9.20 -13.65 16.05
N ARG A 32 8.34 -13.57 15.03
CA ARG A 32 8.21 -14.60 13.99
C ARG A 32 7.87 -14.00 12.62
N LYS A 33 7.96 -14.81 11.57
CA LYS A 33 7.53 -14.40 10.23
C LYS A 33 6.03 -14.09 10.21
N ILE A 34 5.67 -12.92 9.67
CA ILE A 34 4.28 -12.54 9.42
C ILE A 34 4.08 -12.40 7.90
N VAL A 35 3.00 -12.94 7.41
CA VAL A 35 2.61 -12.91 6.00
C VAL A 35 1.27 -12.20 5.85
N LYS A 36 1.19 -11.29 4.90
CA LYS A 36 -0.05 -10.59 4.56
C LYS A 36 -0.78 -11.37 3.46
N LEU A 37 -2.03 -11.73 3.70
CA LEU A 37 -2.90 -12.50 2.78
C LEU A 37 -3.94 -11.56 2.19
N SER A 38 -3.93 -11.39 0.88
CA SER A 38 -4.85 -10.48 0.18
C SER A 38 -6.21 -11.13 -0.04
N ILE A 39 -7.27 -10.44 0.38
CA ILE A 39 -8.66 -10.89 0.36
C ILE A 39 -9.49 -9.90 -0.45
N ASP A 40 -10.42 -10.41 -1.23
CA ASP A 40 -11.54 -9.67 -1.75
C ASP A 40 -12.73 -9.81 -0.79
N GLY A 41 -13.09 -8.72 -0.11
CA GLY A 41 -14.21 -8.67 0.84
C GLY A 41 -15.58 -8.58 0.18
N GLY A 42 -15.66 -8.47 -1.15
CA GLY A 42 -16.90 -8.24 -1.89
C GLY A 42 -17.42 -6.81 -1.76
N PHE A 43 -16.52 -5.86 -1.55
CA PHE A 43 -16.86 -4.43 -1.51
C PHE A 43 -16.95 -3.80 -2.90
N THR A 44 -17.56 -2.62 -2.98
CA THR A 44 -17.55 -1.78 -4.17
C THR A 44 -16.76 -0.48 -3.93
N CYS A 45 -16.90 0.48 -4.82
CA CYS A 45 -16.23 1.77 -4.74
C CYS A 45 -17.20 2.89 -5.13
N PRO A 46 -17.30 4.00 -4.36
CA PRO A 46 -18.19 5.12 -4.68
C PRO A 46 -17.83 5.82 -5.98
N ASN A 47 -16.63 5.61 -6.50
CA ASN A 47 -16.20 6.10 -7.81
C ASN A 47 -16.61 5.15 -8.98
N ARG A 48 -17.39 4.09 -8.69
CA ARG A 48 -17.87 3.12 -9.68
C ARG A 48 -19.38 3.00 -9.69
N ASP A 49 -20.02 3.10 -8.53
CA ASP A 49 -21.48 2.92 -8.40
C ASP A 49 -22.29 4.20 -8.63
N GLY A 50 -21.62 5.31 -8.93
CA GLY A 50 -22.25 6.60 -9.24
C GLY A 50 -22.47 7.51 -8.04
N SER A 51 -22.17 7.09 -6.81
CA SER A 51 -22.39 7.92 -5.62
C SER A 51 -21.39 9.09 -5.51
N ARG A 52 -20.16 8.93 -6.01
CA ARG A 52 -19.17 10.01 -6.14
C ARG A 52 -18.70 10.21 -7.57
N GLY A 53 -18.65 9.14 -8.36
CA GLY A 53 -18.21 9.16 -9.73
C GLY A 53 -18.54 7.84 -10.43
N THR A 54 -18.21 7.77 -11.72
CA THR A 54 -18.38 6.57 -12.53
C THR A 54 -17.07 6.14 -13.17
N GLY A 55 -16.96 4.87 -13.57
CA GLY A 55 -15.79 4.33 -14.26
C GLY A 55 -14.59 3.99 -13.37
N GLY A 56 -14.55 4.48 -12.15
CA GLY A 56 -13.41 4.29 -11.22
C GLY A 56 -12.24 5.24 -11.51
N CYS A 57 -11.16 5.10 -10.73
CA CYS A 57 -9.92 5.84 -10.99
C CYS A 57 -9.29 5.40 -12.31
N ALA A 58 -8.67 6.34 -13.05
CA ALA A 58 -8.15 6.09 -14.40
C ALA A 58 -7.09 4.96 -14.48
N PHE A 59 -6.39 4.70 -13.37
CA PHE A 59 -5.38 3.63 -13.27
C PHE A 59 -5.95 2.27 -12.80
N CYS A 60 -7.19 2.23 -12.28
CA CYS A 60 -7.76 0.98 -11.74
C CYS A 60 -8.33 0.10 -12.83
N SER A 61 -7.97 -1.19 -12.82
CA SER A 61 -8.67 -2.22 -13.58
C SER A 61 -10.06 -2.51 -13.02
N SER A 62 -10.83 -3.38 -13.68
CA SER A 62 -12.14 -3.83 -13.18
C SER A 62 -12.06 -4.52 -11.81
N ALA A 63 -10.94 -5.16 -11.47
CA ALA A 63 -10.71 -5.81 -10.18
C ALA A 63 -10.41 -4.83 -9.03
N GLY A 64 -10.42 -3.50 -9.27
CA GLY A 64 -10.20 -2.51 -8.21
C GLY A 64 -8.87 -2.67 -7.47
N SER A 65 -7.78 -2.94 -8.19
CA SER A 65 -6.44 -3.26 -7.65
C SER A 65 -6.38 -4.55 -6.82
N GLY A 66 -7.36 -5.44 -7.01
CA GLY A 66 -7.49 -6.73 -6.31
C GLY A 66 -7.16 -7.96 -7.14
N GLU A 67 -6.40 -7.83 -8.25
CA GLU A 67 -6.11 -8.92 -9.18
C GLU A 67 -5.44 -10.14 -8.52
N MET A 68 -4.83 -9.94 -7.37
CA MET A 68 -4.15 -10.99 -6.59
C MET A 68 -4.92 -11.39 -5.33
N ALA A 69 -6.10 -10.81 -5.09
CA ALA A 69 -6.90 -11.11 -3.91
C ALA A 69 -7.73 -12.38 -4.12
N ALA A 70 -7.78 -13.25 -3.10
CA ALA A 70 -8.70 -14.38 -3.11
C ALA A 70 -10.11 -13.89 -2.76
N GLY A 71 -11.11 -14.37 -3.50
CA GLY A 71 -12.50 -13.94 -3.33
C GLY A 71 -13.50 -14.98 -3.78
N THR A 72 -13.71 -16.03 -2.99
CA THR A 72 -14.85 -16.96 -3.16
C THR A 72 -16.12 -16.45 -2.48
N GLY A 73 -16.00 -15.36 -1.70
CA GLY A 73 -17.08 -14.79 -0.86
C GLY A 73 -17.06 -15.28 0.58
N GLU A 74 -16.36 -16.37 0.88
CA GLU A 74 -16.22 -16.95 2.20
C GLU A 74 -14.83 -16.67 2.79
N ILE A 75 -14.71 -15.56 3.51
CA ILE A 75 -13.44 -14.99 4.00
C ILE A 75 -12.58 -16.01 4.75
N TYR A 76 -13.19 -16.85 5.62
CA TYR A 76 -12.46 -17.86 6.37
C TYR A 76 -11.83 -18.92 5.44
N LEU A 77 -12.59 -19.41 4.46
CA LEU A 77 -12.12 -20.41 3.50
C LEU A 77 -11.06 -19.84 2.54
N ASP A 78 -11.20 -18.58 2.14
CA ASP A 78 -10.21 -17.88 1.34
C ASP A 78 -8.86 -17.75 2.06
N LEU A 79 -8.90 -17.43 3.37
CA LEU A 79 -7.71 -17.41 4.22
C LEU A 79 -7.08 -18.79 4.38
N GLU A 80 -7.89 -19.79 4.75
CA GLU A 80 -7.42 -21.16 4.93
C GLU A 80 -6.73 -21.70 3.66
N SER A 81 -7.33 -21.45 2.49
CA SER A 81 -6.74 -21.82 1.20
C SER A 81 -5.36 -21.18 0.97
N GLN A 82 -5.24 -19.87 1.20
CA GLN A 82 -3.96 -19.18 1.04
C GLN A 82 -2.91 -19.64 2.07
N ILE A 83 -3.32 -19.86 3.31
CA ILE A 83 -2.45 -20.37 4.37
C ILE A 83 -1.88 -21.74 4.00
N ASN A 84 -2.73 -22.63 3.50
CA ASN A 84 -2.31 -23.98 3.10
C ASN A 84 -1.28 -23.97 1.97
N LEU A 85 -1.37 -23.03 1.01
CA LEU A 85 -0.38 -22.86 -0.06
C LEU A 85 1.01 -22.47 0.46
N ILE A 86 1.10 -21.75 1.57
CA ILE A 86 2.37 -21.18 2.07
C ILE A 86 2.86 -21.81 3.37
N ARG A 87 2.03 -22.60 4.05
CA ARG A 87 2.35 -23.25 5.34
C ARG A 87 3.62 -24.13 5.24
N GLY A 88 3.80 -24.85 4.14
CA GLY A 88 4.99 -25.66 3.90
C GLY A 88 6.30 -24.84 3.87
N LYS A 89 6.24 -23.59 3.42
CA LYS A 89 7.40 -22.69 3.36
C LYS A 89 7.66 -21.99 4.70
N TRP A 90 6.62 -21.65 5.45
CA TRP A 90 6.70 -20.95 6.73
C TRP A 90 5.75 -21.56 7.77
N PRO A 91 6.09 -22.72 8.37
CA PRO A 91 5.17 -23.47 9.23
C PRO A 91 4.71 -22.73 10.48
N GLN A 92 5.52 -21.76 10.96
CA GLN A 92 5.25 -20.98 12.18
C GLN A 92 4.86 -19.52 11.89
N ALA A 93 4.50 -19.19 10.64
CA ALA A 93 4.10 -17.84 10.32
C ALA A 93 2.78 -17.46 11.01
N GLY A 94 2.64 -16.19 11.39
CA GLY A 94 1.36 -15.57 11.65
C GLY A 94 0.87 -14.82 10.42
N TYR A 95 -0.42 -14.52 10.36
CA TYR A 95 -1.01 -13.90 9.17
C TYR A 95 -1.74 -12.61 9.50
N ILE A 96 -1.66 -11.66 8.56
CA ILE A 96 -2.48 -10.44 8.53
C ILE A 96 -3.49 -10.61 7.40
N ALA A 97 -4.77 -10.57 7.72
CA ALA A 97 -5.83 -10.53 6.74
C ALA A 97 -5.87 -9.15 6.08
N TYR A 98 -5.62 -9.08 4.78
CA TYR A 98 -5.52 -7.80 4.06
C TYR A 98 -6.70 -7.65 3.08
N PHE A 99 -7.65 -6.83 3.44
CA PHE A 99 -8.75 -6.42 2.58
C PHE A 99 -8.24 -5.38 1.58
N GLN A 100 -8.03 -5.81 0.35
CA GLN A 100 -7.32 -5.02 -0.67
C GLN A 100 -8.24 -4.50 -1.76
N SER A 101 -9.13 -5.33 -2.29
CA SER A 101 -9.96 -4.98 -3.46
C SER A 101 -10.94 -3.87 -3.14
N HIS A 102 -11.03 -2.87 -4.02
CA HIS A 102 -11.97 -1.76 -3.91
C HIS A 102 -11.83 -0.90 -2.63
N THR A 103 -12.98 -0.49 -2.03
CA THR A 103 -13.02 0.42 -0.88
C THR A 103 -13.64 -0.30 0.33
N ASN A 104 -12.79 -0.85 1.18
CA ASN A 104 -13.21 -1.82 2.20
C ASN A 104 -13.85 -1.22 3.46
N THR A 105 -14.14 0.09 3.47
CA THR A 105 -14.97 0.74 4.49
C THR A 105 -16.25 1.33 3.89
N TYR A 106 -16.49 1.15 2.60
CA TYR A 106 -17.67 1.65 1.91
C TYR A 106 -18.81 0.64 1.99
N ALA A 107 -19.36 0.50 3.19
CA ALA A 107 -20.53 -0.33 3.49
C ALA A 107 -21.06 0.03 4.90
N PRO A 108 -22.30 -0.35 5.26
CA PRO A 108 -22.80 -0.24 6.64
C PRO A 108 -21.90 -0.99 7.63
N VAL A 109 -21.75 -0.46 8.85
CA VAL A 109 -20.87 -1.02 9.90
C VAL A 109 -21.15 -2.50 10.17
N GLU A 110 -22.40 -2.92 10.16
CA GLU A 110 -22.78 -4.33 10.37
C GLU A 110 -22.21 -5.27 9.29
N PHE A 111 -22.13 -4.79 8.05
CA PHE A 111 -21.49 -5.54 6.97
C PHE A 111 -19.98 -5.62 7.17
N LEU A 112 -19.33 -4.49 7.54
CA LEU A 112 -17.91 -4.45 7.87
C LEU A 112 -17.59 -5.41 9.01
N ARG A 113 -18.37 -5.36 10.08
CA ARG A 113 -18.24 -6.24 11.24
C ARG A 113 -18.29 -7.70 10.83
N LYS A 114 -19.30 -8.10 10.06
CA LYS A 114 -19.44 -9.48 9.56
C LYS A 114 -18.19 -9.94 8.81
N LYS A 115 -17.64 -9.10 7.93
CA LYS A 115 -16.48 -9.46 7.09
C LYS A 115 -15.17 -9.50 7.90
N PHE A 116 -14.91 -8.49 8.72
CA PHE A 116 -13.65 -8.41 9.47
C PHE A 116 -13.59 -9.44 10.60
N GLU A 117 -14.70 -9.66 11.31
CA GLU A 117 -14.79 -10.72 12.31
C GLU A 117 -14.63 -12.13 11.71
N ALA A 118 -15.14 -12.34 10.50
CA ALA A 118 -14.93 -13.62 9.81
C ALA A 118 -13.44 -13.93 9.59
N ALA A 119 -12.63 -12.89 9.23
CA ALA A 119 -11.20 -13.03 9.09
C ALA A 119 -10.49 -13.29 10.43
N LEU A 120 -10.89 -12.56 11.47
CA LEU A 120 -10.26 -12.65 12.80
C LEU A 120 -10.61 -13.93 13.57
N ARG A 121 -11.64 -14.69 13.14
CA ARG A 121 -11.94 -16.01 13.73
C ARG A 121 -10.90 -17.08 13.36
N HIS A 122 -10.09 -16.85 12.32
CA HIS A 122 -9.05 -17.80 11.96
C HIS A 122 -7.90 -17.73 12.99
N PRO A 123 -7.52 -18.86 13.64
CA PRO A 123 -6.60 -18.87 14.78
C PRO A 123 -5.18 -18.37 14.45
N ASP A 124 -4.74 -18.52 13.22
CA ASP A 124 -3.42 -18.09 12.77
C ASP A 124 -3.40 -16.60 12.29
N VAL A 125 -4.58 -15.95 12.20
CA VAL A 125 -4.71 -14.53 11.84
C VAL A 125 -4.52 -13.69 13.11
N ILE A 126 -3.45 -12.90 13.12
CA ILE A 126 -3.02 -12.09 14.27
C ILE A 126 -3.32 -10.61 14.12
N GLY A 127 -3.90 -10.23 12.99
CA GLY A 127 -4.23 -8.84 12.72
C GLY A 127 -4.88 -8.63 11.36
N ILE A 128 -5.25 -7.39 11.08
CA ILE A 128 -5.99 -6.99 9.89
C ILE A 128 -5.40 -5.73 9.24
N ALA A 129 -5.41 -5.67 7.93
CA ALA A 129 -5.10 -4.47 7.14
C ALA A 129 -6.28 -4.15 6.23
N ILE A 130 -6.69 -2.89 6.18
CA ILE A 130 -7.90 -2.47 5.49
C ILE A 130 -7.54 -1.34 4.51
N ALA A 131 -7.61 -1.63 3.20
CA ALA A 131 -7.41 -0.61 2.17
C ALA A 131 -8.73 0.14 1.91
N THR A 132 -8.67 1.47 1.90
CA THR A 132 -9.83 2.31 1.68
C THR A 132 -9.48 3.67 1.08
N ARG A 133 -10.52 4.44 0.78
CA ARG A 133 -10.48 5.82 0.32
C ARG A 133 -10.68 6.79 1.50
N PRO A 134 -10.12 8.01 1.43
CA PRO A 134 -10.25 8.99 2.51
C PRO A 134 -11.70 9.46 2.74
N ASP A 135 -12.50 9.52 1.68
CA ASP A 135 -13.90 9.96 1.70
C ASP A 135 -14.92 8.87 2.13
N CYS A 136 -14.42 7.69 2.57
CA CYS A 136 -15.26 6.56 2.99
C CYS A 136 -15.03 6.17 4.46
N LEU A 137 -14.88 7.16 5.33
CA LEU A 137 -14.64 7.01 6.76
C LEU A 137 -15.61 7.88 7.60
N PRO A 138 -16.93 7.61 7.56
CA PRO A 138 -17.90 8.29 8.45
C PRO A 138 -17.64 7.92 9.92
N ASP A 139 -18.25 8.65 10.86
CA ASP A 139 -17.95 8.53 12.29
C ASP A 139 -18.24 7.13 12.84
N ASP A 140 -19.34 6.52 12.48
CA ASP A 140 -19.72 5.17 12.88
C ASP A 140 -18.72 4.10 12.42
N VAL A 141 -18.16 4.25 11.21
CA VAL A 141 -17.08 3.39 10.71
C VAL A 141 -15.80 3.62 11.49
N LEU A 142 -15.42 4.88 11.75
CA LEU A 142 -14.23 5.19 12.55
C LEU A 142 -14.33 4.65 13.97
N ASP A 143 -15.50 4.73 14.60
CA ASP A 143 -15.74 4.21 15.94
C ASP A 143 -15.63 2.69 15.97
N TYR A 144 -16.16 2.01 14.95
CA TYR A 144 -15.97 0.57 14.81
C TYR A 144 -14.51 0.19 14.56
N LEU A 145 -13.77 0.94 13.73
CA LEU A 145 -12.35 0.69 13.52
C LEU A 145 -11.53 0.92 14.79
N ALA A 146 -11.89 1.91 15.62
CA ALA A 146 -11.27 2.13 16.92
C ALA A 146 -11.53 0.96 17.89
N GLU A 147 -12.77 0.45 17.96
CA GLU A 147 -13.11 -0.77 18.69
C GLU A 147 -12.25 -1.94 18.21
N LEU A 148 -12.15 -2.14 16.90
CA LEU A 148 -11.36 -3.22 16.31
C LEU A 148 -9.87 -3.09 16.65
N ASN A 149 -9.32 -1.86 16.57
CA ASN A 149 -7.92 -1.58 16.89
C ASN A 149 -7.57 -1.86 18.37
N SER A 150 -8.52 -1.74 19.27
CA SER A 150 -8.29 -2.01 20.71
C SER A 150 -8.05 -3.49 21.02
N ARG A 151 -8.43 -4.40 20.15
CA ARG A 151 -8.40 -5.86 20.39
C ARG A 151 -7.59 -6.66 19.37
N THR A 152 -7.11 -6.04 18.29
CA THR A 152 -6.24 -6.70 17.31
C THR A 152 -5.20 -5.76 16.73
N PHE A 153 -4.10 -6.29 16.25
CA PHE A 153 -3.11 -5.51 15.53
C PHE A 153 -3.66 -5.11 14.16
N MET A 154 -3.82 -3.82 13.91
CA MET A 154 -4.36 -3.36 12.64
C MET A 154 -3.69 -2.09 12.12
N TRP A 155 -3.89 -1.85 10.82
CA TRP A 155 -3.68 -0.56 10.17
C TRP A 155 -4.70 -0.34 9.05
N VAL A 156 -4.94 0.92 8.75
CA VAL A 156 -5.72 1.34 7.57
C VAL A 156 -4.76 1.78 6.48
N GLU A 157 -4.93 1.23 5.27
CA GLU A 157 -4.19 1.64 4.08
C GLU A 157 -5.03 2.68 3.33
N LEU A 158 -4.58 3.93 3.36
CA LEU A 158 -5.33 5.09 2.86
C LEU A 158 -4.76 5.57 1.52
N GLY A 159 -5.60 5.64 0.50
CA GLY A 159 -5.20 6.11 -0.82
C GLY A 159 -5.09 7.64 -0.87
N LEU A 160 -3.88 8.18 -1.06
CA LEU A 160 -3.65 9.58 -1.46
C LEU A 160 -3.34 9.66 -2.95
N GLN A 161 -2.50 8.78 -3.41
CA GLN A 161 -1.98 8.61 -4.78
C GLN A 161 -1.05 9.77 -5.18
N THR A 162 -1.48 11.01 -5.09
CA THR A 162 -0.76 12.25 -5.36
C THR A 162 -1.38 13.42 -4.61
N ILE A 163 -0.61 14.48 -4.37
CA ILE A 163 -1.12 15.73 -3.79
C ILE A 163 -1.53 16.77 -4.85
N HIS A 164 -1.29 16.51 -6.14
CA HIS A 164 -1.46 17.50 -7.21
C HIS A 164 -2.90 17.48 -7.74
N PRO A 165 -3.68 18.59 -7.57
CA PRO A 165 -5.10 18.64 -7.94
C PRO A 165 -5.36 18.32 -9.42
N ALA A 166 -4.49 18.79 -10.32
CA ALA A 166 -4.61 18.51 -11.76
C ALA A 166 -4.48 17.00 -12.05
N THR A 167 -3.52 16.32 -11.40
CA THR A 167 -3.36 14.87 -11.52
C THR A 167 -4.52 14.12 -10.85
N GLN A 168 -4.99 14.57 -9.67
CA GLN A 168 -6.18 13.99 -9.01
C GLN A 168 -7.40 14.03 -9.93
N GLN A 169 -7.60 15.15 -10.62
CA GLN A 169 -8.70 15.30 -11.59
C GLN A 169 -8.52 14.38 -12.80
N THR A 170 -7.32 14.37 -13.42
CA THR A 170 -7.01 13.51 -14.57
C THR A 170 -7.14 12.03 -14.22
N MET A 171 -6.76 11.64 -13.02
CA MET A 171 -6.88 10.27 -12.52
C MET A 171 -8.28 9.94 -12.00
N ASN A 172 -9.23 10.85 -12.06
CA ASN A 172 -10.62 10.68 -11.63
C ASN A 172 -10.70 10.16 -10.19
N LEU A 173 -9.97 10.76 -9.24
CA LEU A 173 -9.93 10.29 -7.84
C LEU A 173 -11.23 10.59 -7.10
N CYS A 174 -11.89 11.70 -7.41
CA CYS A 174 -13.13 12.20 -6.75
C CYS A 174 -12.98 12.45 -5.23
N TYR A 175 -11.76 12.71 -4.77
CA TYR A 175 -11.41 13.22 -3.45
C TYR A 175 -10.13 14.08 -3.56
N THR A 176 -9.88 14.88 -2.55
CA THR A 176 -8.77 15.85 -2.51
C THR A 176 -7.68 15.44 -1.53
N THR A 177 -6.57 16.21 -1.53
CA THR A 177 -5.51 16.06 -0.51
C THR A 177 -6.03 16.41 0.88
N GLU A 178 -6.91 17.41 0.99
CA GLU A 178 -7.55 17.82 2.25
C GLU A 178 -8.43 16.71 2.82
N ASP A 179 -9.18 15.99 1.97
CA ASP A 179 -9.95 14.81 2.40
C ASP A 179 -9.04 13.74 3.00
N TYR A 180 -7.88 13.51 2.35
CA TYR A 180 -6.87 12.57 2.88
C TYR A 180 -6.30 13.04 4.21
N ASP A 181 -5.92 14.31 4.33
CA ASP A 181 -5.32 14.86 5.56
C ASP A 181 -6.28 14.73 6.73
N MET A 182 -7.55 15.11 6.55
CA MET A 182 -8.61 14.96 7.56
C MET A 182 -8.83 13.48 7.93
N ALA A 183 -8.88 12.59 6.96
CA ALA A 183 -9.08 11.17 7.22
C ALA A 183 -7.91 10.55 7.99
N ALA A 184 -6.67 10.89 7.61
CA ALA A 184 -5.47 10.42 8.29
C ALA A 184 -5.42 10.91 9.74
N GLU A 185 -5.73 12.20 10.01
CA GLU A 185 -5.79 12.77 11.35
C GLU A 185 -6.87 12.10 12.20
N ARG A 186 -8.09 11.89 11.65
CA ARG A 186 -9.20 11.23 12.35
C ARG A 186 -8.88 9.78 12.72
N LEU A 187 -8.15 9.05 11.89
CA LEU A 187 -7.67 7.70 12.19
C LEU A 187 -6.59 7.73 13.27
N MET A 188 -5.56 8.56 13.10
CA MET A 188 -4.43 8.63 14.02
C MET A 188 -4.84 9.14 15.41
N SER A 189 -5.78 10.10 15.51
CA SER A 189 -6.32 10.57 16.80
C SER A 189 -7.05 9.47 17.58
N ARG A 190 -7.50 8.40 16.91
CA ARG A 190 -8.07 7.19 17.52
C ARG A 190 -7.02 6.08 17.75
N GLY A 191 -5.73 6.39 17.61
CA GLY A 191 -4.63 5.43 17.77
C GLY A 191 -4.52 4.40 16.64
N ILE A 192 -5.23 4.60 15.52
CA ILE A 192 -5.21 3.69 14.37
C ILE A 192 -3.99 4.00 13.50
N ARG A 193 -3.20 2.98 13.18
CA ARG A 193 -2.04 3.11 12.29
C ARG A 193 -2.49 3.39 10.86
N VAL A 194 -1.91 4.41 10.24
CA VAL A 194 -2.18 4.78 8.83
C VAL A 194 -1.00 4.40 7.95
N VAL A 195 -1.29 3.76 6.83
CA VAL A 195 -0.33 3.49 5.76
C VAL A 195 -0.81 4.21 4.50
N THR A 196 -0.03 5.13 3.99
CA THR A 196 -0.39 5.92 2.82
C THR A 196 0.04 5.26 1.53
N HIS A 197 -0.85 5.23 0.55
CA HIS A 197 -0.52 4.84 -0.81
C HIS A 197 -0.21 6.05 -1.68
N LEU A 198 0.97 6.07 -2.28
CA LEU A 198 1.38 6.99 -3.35
C LEU A 198 1.64 6.21 -4.63
N ILE A 199 1.37 6.83 -5.78
CA ILE A 199 1.72 6.28 -7.10
C ILE A 199 2.78 7.19 -7.72
N LEU A 200 3.95 6.64 -8.02
CA LEU A 200 5.04 7.32 -8.70
C LEU A 200 4.96 7.07 -10.20
N GLY A 201 5.10 8.11 -10.99
CA GLY A 201 5.03 8.05 -12.45
C GLY A 201 3.59 8.15 -12.99
N LEU A 202 2.74 8.94 -12.36
CA LEU A 202 1.45 9.31 -12.94
C LEU A 202 1.64 10.26 -14.12
N PRO A 203 0.79 10.17 -15.18
CA PRO A 203 0.88 11.06 -16.32
C PRO A 203 0.85 12.53 -15.93
N GLY A 204 1.81 13.31 -16.46
CA GLY A 204 1.94 14.73 -16.22
C GLY A 204 2.75 15.13 -14.97
N GLU A 205 3.15 14.19 -14.13
CA GLU A 205 3.99 14.47 -12.97
C GLU A 205 5.48 14.38 -13.29
N THR A 206 6.22 15.35 -12.78
CA THR A 206 7.69 15.39 -12.79
C THR A 206 8.27 14.70 -11.55
N GLU A 207 9.59 14.46 -11.53
CA GLU A 207 10.29 14.01 -10.32
C GLU A 207 9.99 14.93 -9.12
N LYS A 208 9.99 16.26 -9.33
CA LYS A 208 9.70 17.25 -8.28
C LYS A 208 8.31 17.06 -7.70
N ASP A 209 7.32 16.78 -8.53
CA ASP A 209 5.93 16.56 -8.08
C ASP A 209 5.80 15.28 -7.27
N MET A 210 6.39 14.19 -7.74
CA MET A 210 6.43 12.92 -7.00
C MET A 210 7.12 13.07 -5.64
N MET A 211 8.26 13.77 -5.59
CA MET A 211 9.00 14.03 -4.35
C MET A 211 8.22 14.95 -3.40
N ALA A 212 7.44 15.91 -3.90
CA ALA A 212 6.56 16.73 -3.10
C ALA A 212 5.45 15.89 -2.43
N SER A 213 4.88 14.93 -3.15
CA SER A 213 3.89 13.99 -2.60
C SER A 213 4.49 13.13 -1.49
N VAL A 214 5.72 12.62 -1.67
CA VAL A 214 6.44 11.88 -0.62
C VAL A 214 6.70 12.75 0.61
N SER A 215 7.20 13.98 0.41
CA SER A 215 7.48 14.92 1.51
C SER A 215 6.22 15.29 2.30
N HIS A 216 5.09 15.48 1.61
CA HIS A 216 3.80 15.73 2.25
C HIS A 216 3.42 14.60 3.21
N VAL A 217 3.52 13.34 2.76
CA VAL A 217 3.20 12.19 3.62
C VAL A 217 4.17 12.07 4.79
N CYS A 218 5.47 12.35 4.59
CA CYS A 218 6.45 12.37 5.68
C CYS A 218 6.07 13.35 6.79
N SER A 219 5.53 14.53 6.44
CA SER A 219 5.10 15.54 7.42
C SER A 219 3.87 15.13 8.26
N ARG A 220 3.16 14.07 7.87
CA ARG A 220 1.97 13.58 8.59
C ARG A 220 2.29 12.53 9.65
N HIS A 221 3.55 12.10 9.79
CA HIS A 221 3.99 11.11 10.78
C HIS A 221 3.18 9.81 10.76
N VAL A 222 2.85 9.33 9.56
CA VAL A 222 2.09 8.09 9.37
C VAL A 222 2.91 6.86 9.78
N PHE A 223 2.24 5.76 10.12
CA PHE A 223 2.91 4.49 10.45
C PHE A 223 3.69 3.89 9.27
N GLY A 224 3.20 4.06 8.07
CA GLY A 224 3.85 3.48 6.90
C GLY A 224 3.47 4.12 5.58
N MET A 225 4.22 3.75 4.54
CA MET A 225 4.04 4.25 3.18
C MET A 225 4.19 3.14 2.16
N LYS A 226 3.42 3.22 1.08
CA LYS A 226 3.62 2.44 -0.14
C LYS A 226 3.97 3.37 -1.27
N LEU A 227 5.13 3.17 -1.87
CA LEU A 227 5.54 3.80 -3.12
C LEU A 227 5.21 2.83 -4.26
N HIS A 228 4.02 2.99 -4.87
CA HIS A 228 3.66 2.21 -6.02
C HIS A 228 4.28 2.81 -7.27
N MET A 229 5.04 2.04 -8.02
CA MET A 229 5.35 2.41 -9.39
C MET A 229 4.08 2.28 -10.23
N PHE A 230 3.76 3.31 -10.99
CA PHE A 230 2.63 3.26 -11.92
C PHE A 230 2.86 2.16 -12.97
N ASN A 231 1.85 1.33 -13.16
CA ASN A 231 1.78 0.34 -14.22
C ASN A 231 0.52 0.56 -15.04
N LEU A 232 0.66 0.75 -16.33
CA LEU A 232 -0.45 0.77 -17.26
C LEU A 232 -0.94 -0.66 -17.44
N VAL A 233 -2.21 -0.92 -17.14
CA VAL A 233 -2.79 -2.26 -17.15
C VAL A 233 -4.02 -2.34 -18.03
N LYS A 234 -4.22 -3.48 -18.70
CA LYS A 234 -5.42 -3.77 -19.48
C LYS A 234 -6.67 -3.63 -18.63
N GLY A 235 -7.72 -3.03 -19.18
CA GLY A 235 -8.98 -2.83 -18.48
C GLY A 235 -9.02 -1.60 -17.57
N SER A 236 -7.93 -0.83 -17.46
CA SER A 236 -7.98 0.51 -16.85
C SER A 236 -8.46 1.55 -17.88
N PRO A 237 -9.21 2.61 -17.47
CA PRO A 237 -9.58 3.69 -18.37
C PRO A 237 -8.38 4.35 -19.06
N LEU A 238 -7.27 4.49 -18.37
CA LEU A 238 -6.05 5.09 -18.92
C LEU A 238 -5.43 4.25 -20.06
N ALA A 239 -5.60 2.94 -20.07
CA ALA A 239 -5.17 2.08 -21.17
C ALA A 239 -5.89 2.36 -22.49
N VAL A 240 -7.06 3.03 -22.42
CA VAL A 240 -7.83 3.46 -23.61
C VAL A 240 -7.44 4.88 -24.03
N THR A 241 -7.23 5.78 -23.06
CA THR A 241 -6.99 7.21 -23.33
C THR A 241 -5.52 7.56 -23.54
N CYS A 242 -4.60 6.77 -22.99
CA CYS A 242 -3.15 6.95 -23.07
C CYS A 242 -2.45 5.59 -23.21
N SER A 243 -2.78 4.85 -24.27
CA SER A 243 -2.36 3.46 -24.49
C SER A 243 -0.85 3.28 -24.64
N ASP A 244 -0.12 4.30 -25.01
CA ASP A 244 1.32 4.36 -25.24
C ASP A 244 2.11 4.99 -24.07
N TYR A 245 1.42 5.32 -22.97
CA TYR A 245 2.08 5.92 -21.82
C TYR A 245 3.00 4.92 -21.11
N VAL A 246 4.25 5.33 -20.91
CA VAL A 246 5.28 4.61 -20.13
C VAL A 246 5.73 5.50 -18.97
N SER A 247 5.55 5.04 -17.74
CA SER A 247 5.88 5.84 -16.54
C SER A 247 7.40 6.06 -16.37
N PHE A 248 8.17 5.03 -16.68
CA PHE A 248 9.63 5.03 -16.63
C PHE A 248 10.15 4.18 -17.77
N GLU A 249 11.00 4.76 -18.63
CA GLU A 249 11.56 4.07 -19.79
C GLU A 249 12.50 2.94 -19.37
N THR A 250 13.26 3.17 -18.30
CA THR A 250 14.22 2.20 -17.79
C THR A 250 14.01 1.88 -16.31
N MET A 251 14.47 0.70 -15.91
CA MET A 251 14.48 0.30 -14.50
C MET A 251 15.37 1.23 -13.66
N ASP A 252 16.46 1.73 -14.22
CA ASP A 252 17.43 2.58 -13.52
C ASP A 252 16.85 3.96 -13.17
N GLU A 253 16.04 4.55 -14.06
CA GLU A 253 15.29 5.78 -13.76
C GLU A 253 14.39 5.62 -12.52
N TYR A 254 13.67 4.52 -12.45
CA TYR A 254 12.84 4.24 -11.29
C TYR A 254 13.66 3.99 -10.02
N ILE A 255 14.77 3.23 -10.13
CA ILE A 255 15.69 2.97 -9.01
C ILE A 255 16.21 4.28 -8.44
N ASP A 256 16.65 5.20 -9.30
CA ASP A 256 17.18 6.50 -8.88
C ASP A 256 16.12 7.32 -8.13
N LEU A 257 14.91 7.41 -8.67
CA LEU A 257 13.82 8.14 -8.03
C LEU A 257 13.43 7.51 -6.68
N VAL A 258 13.24 6.19 -6.64
CA VAL A 258 12.78 5.54 -5.39
C VAL A 258 13.84 5.62 -4.29
N ILE A 259 15.13 5.59 -4.63
CA ILE A 259 16.20 5.80 -3.65
C ILE A 259 16.17 7.23 -3.11
N LYS A 260 16.03 8.26 -3.96
CA LYS A 260 15.86 9.66 -3.52
C LYS A 260 14.66 9.78 -2.56
N ALA A 261 13.54 9.13 -2.88
CA ALA A 261 12.37 9.12 -2.01
C ALA A 261 12.68 8.44 -0.66
N ILE A 262 13.35 7.28 -0.67
CA ILE A 262 13.73 6.57 0.56
C ILE A 262 14.66 7.42 1.44
N GLU A 263 15.56 8.18 0.86
CA GLU A 263 16.52 9.04 1.60
C GLU A 263 15.83 10.15 2.40
N ILE A 264 14.67 10.64 1.96
CA ILE A 264 13.89 11.68 2.66
C ILE A 264 12.77 11.12 3.56
N ILE A 265 12.47 9.82 3.49
CA ILE A 265 11.45 9.20 4.35
C ILE A 265 12.03 8.93 5.74
N PRO A 266 11.46 9.51 6.82
CA PRO A 266 11.92 9.27 8.18
C PRO A 266 12.07 7.78 8.52
N PRO A 267 13.09 7.41 9.33
CA PRO A 267 13.39 5.99 9.63
C PRO A 267 12.30 5.26 10.43
N ASP A 268 11.42 5.97 11.10
CA ASP A 268 10.27 5.44 11.85
C ASP A 268 9.07 5.09 10.96
N ILE A 269 8.98 5.64 9.74
CA ILE A 269 7.95 5.27 8.77
C ILE A 269 8.30 3.93 8.11
N THR A 270 7.42 2.94 8.23
CA THR A 270 7.63 1.63 7.61
C THR A 270 7.32 1.65 6.11
N LEU A 271 8.18 1.05 5.28
CA LEU A 271 7.91 0.90 3.85
C LEU A 271 7.22 -0.44 3.57
N HIS A 272 5.97 -0.36 3.11
CA HIS A 272 5.13 -1.51 2.82
C HIS A 272 5.29 -2.01 1.39
N ARG A 273 5.70 -1.14 0.48
CA ARG A 273 5.98 -1.44 -0.93
C ARG A 273 6.85 -0.34 -1.55
N ILE A 274 7.77 -0.75 -2.42
CA ILE A 274 8.66 0.14 -3.18
C ILE A 274 8.75 -0.31 -4.65
N SER A 275 7.68 -0.87 -5.20
CA SER A 275 7.64 -1.39 -6.59
C SER A 275 6.22 -1.40 -7.12
N GLY A 276 6.07 -1.52 -8.44
CA GLY A 276 4.81 -1.94 -9.07
C GLY A 276 4.53 -3.43 -8.82
N ASP A 277 3.31 -3.87 -9.06
CA ASP A 277 2.91 -5.27 -8.87
C ASP A 277 1.68 -5.61 -9.73
N ALA A 278 1.80 -5.44 -11.03
CA ALA A 278 0.77 -5.82 -11.98
C ALA A 278 0.99 -7.26 -12.46
N PRO A 279 -0.04 -8.11 -12.53
CA PRO A 279 0.07 -9.43 -13.13
C PRO A 279 0.49 -9.34 -14.60
N ARG A 280 1.46 -10.16 -15.00
CA ARG A 280 2.04 -10.14 -16.36
C ARG A 280 1.00 -10.20 -17.50
N PRO A 281 -0.09 -10.97 -17.42
CA PRO A 281 -1.08 -11.03 -18.51
C PRO A 281 -1.82 -9.74 -18.79
N ILE A 282 -1.93 -8.85 -17.78
CA ILE A 282 -2.63 -7.56 -17.89
C ILE A 282 -1.69 -6.36 -17.98
N LEU A 283 -0.42 -6.52 -17.69
CA LEU A 283 0.57 -5.44 -17.78
C LEU A 283 0.73 -4.99 -19.23
N ILE A 284 0.66 -3.68 -19.47
CA ILE A 284 0.96 -3.02 -20.74
C ILE A 284 2.34 -2.36 -20.65
N ALA A 285 2.55 -1.47 -19.66
CA ALA A 285 3.80 -0.72 -19.49
C ALA A 285 4.05 -0.35 -18.02
N PRO A 286 5.32 -0.14 -17.64
CA PRO A 286 6.52 -0.51 -18.37
C PRO A 286 6.75 -2.03 -18.32
N GLU A 287 7.13 -2.63 -19.43
CA GLU A 287 7.25 -4.10 -19.56
C GLU A 287 8.25 -4.69 -18.56
N TRP A 288 9.35 -4.00 -18.26
CA TRP A 288 10.37 -4.47 -17.32
C TRP A 288 9.86 -4.59 -15.86
N SER A 289 8.71 -4.00 -15.52
CA SER A 289 8.18 -3.98 -14.15
C SER A 289 7.83 -5.38 -13.59
N TYR A 290 7.57 -6.36 -14.47
CA TYR A 290 7.35 -7.75 -14.03
C TYR A 290 8.61 -8.39 -13.42
N MET A 291 9.81 -7.84 -13.66
CA MET A 291 11.07 -8.32 -13.09
C MET A 291 11.26 -7.86 -11.64
N LYS A 292 10.22 -7.98 -10.82
CA LYS A 292 10.17 -7.47 -9.44
C LYS A 292 11.38 -7.87 -8.58
N ARG A 293 11.84 -9.13 -8.67
CA ARG A 293 13.01 -9.60 -7.90
C ARG A 293 14.27 -8.85 -8.30
N THR A 294 14.49 -8.66 -9.60
CA THR A 294 15.64 -7.91 -10.15
C THR A 294 15.58 -6.49 -9.65
N LEU A 295 14.44 -5.81 -9.78
CA LEU A 295 14.24 -4.44 -9.30
C LEU A 295 14.59 -4.30 -7.81
N LEU A 296 14.01 -5.13 -6.95
CA LEU A 296 14.27 -5.03 -5.51
C LEU A 296 15.74 -5.28 -5.15
N ASN A 297 16.37 -6.29 -5.78
CA ASN A 297 17.79 -6.57 -5.57
C ASN A 297 18.67 -5.41 -6.06
N SER A 298 18.31 -4.79 -7.20
CA SER A 298 19.04 -3.63 -7.74
C SER A 298 18.90 -2.41 -6.83
N ILE A 299 17.71 -2.12 -6.29
CA ILE A 299 17.53 -1.05 -5.28
C ILE A 299 18.46 -1.28 -4.08
N HIS A 300 18.44 -2.48 -3.49
CA HIS A 300 19.31 -2.78 -2.35
C HIS A 300 20.79 -2.69 -2.68
N LYS A 301 21.21 -3.20 -3.85
CA LYS A 301 22.60 -3.11 -4.33
C LYS A 301 23.01 -1.65 -4.50
N THR A 302 22.22 -0.86 -5.21
CA THR A 302 22.51 0.56 -5.48
C THR A 302 22.58 1.38 -4.19
N MET A 303 21.68 1.14 -3.22
CA MET A 303 21.76 1.76 -1.89
C MET A 303 23.05 1.39 -1.15
N LYS A 304 23.49 0.14 -1.30
CA LYS A 304 24.77 -0.31 -0.70
C LYS A 304 25.95 0.39 -1.36
N ASP A 305 25.99 0.42 -2.69
CA ASP A 305 27.08 1.01 -3.47
C ASP A 305 27.18 2.52 -3.24
N ARG A 306 26.04 3.22 -3.09
CA ARG A 306 25.96 4.65 -2.73
C ARG A 306 26.15 4.93 -1.24
N ASN A 307 26.29 3.91 -0.41
CA ASN A 307 26.33 4.00 1.05
C ASN A 307 25.20 4.90 1.61
N THR A 308 23.98 4.67 1.15
CA THR A 308 22.78 5.42 1.57
C THR A 308 21.77 4.55 2.28
N TRP A 309 20.82 5.18 3.01
CA TRP A 309 19.78 4.53 3.80
C TRP A 309 18.55 5.43 3.95
N GLN A 310 17.45 4.84 4.40
CA GLN A 310 16.22 5.57 4.70
C GLN A 310 16.45 6.63 5.76
N GLY A 311 16.02 7.85 5.49
CA GLY A 311 16.15 8.99 6.40
C GLY A 311 17.53 9.61 6.43
N ARG A 312 18.39 9.35 5.44
CA ARG A 312 19.71 9.99 5.38
C ARG A 312 19.64 11.50 5.16
N LEU A 313 18.58 11.96 4.50
CA LEU A 313 18.37 13.37 4.16
C LEU A 313 17.27 14.05 4.99
N THR A 314 16.81 13.41 6.06
CA THR A 314 15.89 14.00 7.04
C THR A 314 16.60 14.89 8.05
#